data_d3cd03be93af11577319acf7dd0f4538
#
_entry.id   d3cd03be93af11577319acf7dd0f4538
#
_cell.length_a   1.000
_cell.length_b   1.000
_cell.length_c   1.000
_cell.angle_alpha   90.00
_cell.angle_beta   90.00
_cell.angle_gamma   90.00
#
_symmetry.space_group_name_H-M   'P 1'
#
loop_
_entity.id
_entity.type
_entity.pdbx_description
1 polymer ?
#
loop_
_entity_poly.entity_id
_entity_poly.type
_entity_poly.pdbx_seq_one_letter_code
_entity_poly.pdbx_strand_id
1 'polypeptide(L)'
;MMKIKITDFSYRGEGQKKQLLVAMSIEGSKTVVSTAVRVDLYNISYFAERINKLYSGLFLLSAEVYAIDRAISRKKDSINGWTRELDVEFKIPCAAQFQSLSSNINNLLSFLTGDYWSCSFEESPVIEWCHQEDVVDYDEVAQVNLFSGGMDSLIGAIDYMEANDEHHKVFLASHY
;
A
#
# COMPACT_ATOMS: atom_id res chain seq x y z
N MET A 1 -20.26 -10.79 8.84
CA MET A 1 -19.15 -9.91 8.40
C MET A 1 -18.10 -9.87 9.49
N MET A 2 -16.84 -10.16 9.16
CA MET A 2 -15.72 -10.18 10.12
C MET A 2 -15.25 -8.76 10.37
N LYS A 3 -15.25 -8.31 11.64
CA LYS A 3 -14.77 -6.98 12.01
C LYS A 3 -13.27 -7.02 12.31
N ILE A 4 -12.56 -6.11 11.67
CA ILE A 4 -11.11 -5.96 11.76
C ILE A 4 -10.82 -4.49 12.05
N LYS A 5 -9.98 -4.23 13.04
CA LYS A 5 -9.49 -2.89 13.31
C LYS A 5 -7.97 -2.87 13.22
N ILE A 6 -7.43 -2.00 12.41
CA ILE A 6 -6.00 -1.72 12.40
C ILE A 6 -5.64 -0.96 13.68
N THR A 7 -4.74 -1.51 14.46
CA THR A 7 -4.41 -0.97 15.78
C THR A 7 -3.13 -0.16 15.79
N ASP A 8 -2.10 -0.62 15.07
CA ASP A 8 -0.81 0.02 15.12
C ASP A 8 0.07 -0.34 13.90
N PHE A 9 1.12 0.47 13.71
CA PHE A 9 2.21 0.26 12.77
C PHE A 9 3.53 0.28 13.52
N SER A 10 4.42 -0.61 13.15
CA SER A 10 5.79 -0.62 13.64
C SER A 10 6.75 -1.06 12.55
N TYR A 11 8.03 -0.88 12.78
CA TYR A 11 9.06 -1.33 11.85
C TYR A 11 9.87 -2.47 12.47
N ARG A 12 10.22 -3.45 11.64
CA ARG A 12 11.11 -4.55 12.01
C ARG A 12 12.31 -4.58 11.06
N GLY A 13 13.51 -4.76 11.62
CA GLY A 13 14.76 -4.81 10.85
C GLY A 13 15.42 -3.43 10.71
N GLU A 14 16.56 -3.41 10.05
CA GLU A 14 17.40 -2.23 9.86
C GLU A 14 17.75 -2.04 8.38
N GLY A 15 18.00 -0.81 7.96
CA GLY A 15 18.41 -0.43 6.61
C GLY A 15 17.44 -0.97 5.54
N GLN A 16 17.99 -1.53 4.46
CA GLN A 16 17.22 -2.09 3.34
C GLN A 16 16.33 -3.29 3.69
N LYS A 17 16.56 -3.93 4.84
CA LYS A 17 15.74 -5.06 5.33
C LYS A 17 14.57 -4.62 6.23
N LYS A 18 14.35 -3.33 6.34
CA LYS A 18 13.28 -2.79 7.16
C LYS A 18 11.91 -3.16 6.57
N GLN A 19 11.04 -3.69 7.40
CA GLN A 19 9.68 -4.14 7.03
C GLN A 19 8.66 -3.36 7.82
N LEU A 20 7.54 -3.01 7.18
CA LEU A 20 6.38 -2.45 7.85
C LEU A 20 5.60 -3.61 8.49
N LEU A 21 5.37 -3.52 9.80
CA LEU A 21 4.47 -4.42 10.53
C LEU A 21 3.12 -3.71 10.69
N VAL A 22 2.07 -4.36 10.21
CA VAL A 22 0.69 -3.92 10.41
C VAL A 22 0.07 -4.80 11.48
N ALA A 23 -0.33 -4.19 12.59
CA ALA A 23 -1.01 -4.86 13.68
C ALA A 23 -2.52 -4.64 13.58
N MET A 24 -3.28 -5.72 13.75
CA MET A 24 -4.74 -5.69 13.66
C MET A 24 -5.40 -6.52 14.76
N SER A 25 -6.53 -6.06 15.26
CA SER A 25 -7.44 -6.83 16.09
C SER A 25 -8.59 -7.38 15.24
N ILE A 26 -8.97 -8.62 15.51
CA ILE A 26 -10.07 -9.31 14.83
C ILE A 26 -11.12 -9.64 15.87
N GLU A 27 -12.37 -9.31 15.59
CA GLU A 27 -13.49 -9.59 16.50
C GLU A 27 -13.56 -11.09 16.85
N GLY A 28 -13.68 -11.39 18.12
CA GLY A 28 -13.67 -12.76 18.63
C GLY A 28 -12.27 -13.36 18.87
N SER A 29 -11.20 -12.69 18.41
CA SER A 29 -9.83 -13.09 18.75
C SER A 29 -9.36 -12.38 20.02
N LYS A 30 -8.69 -13.11 20.92
CA LYS A 30 -8.06 -12.53 22.11
C LYS A 30 -6.67 -11.95 21.85
N THR A 31 -6.12 -12.17 20.65
CA THR A 31 -4.75 -11.78 20.30
C THR A 31 -4.75 -10.82 19.13
N VAL A 32 -3.85 -9.84 19.19
CA VAL A 32 -3.54 -8.96 18.06
C VAL A 32 -2.71 -9.76 17.04
N VAL A 33 -3.10 -9.70 15.79
CA VAL A 33 -2.37 -10.31 14.67
C VAL A 33 -1.46 -9.25 14.05
N SER A 34 -0.19 -9.58 13.83
CA SER A 34 0.75 -8.70 13.14
C SER A 34 1.24 -9.35 11.86
N THR A 35 1.15 -8.61 10.76
CA THR A 35 1.61 -9.07 9.45
C THR A 35 2.71 -8.17 8.93
N ALA A 36 3.81 -8.78 8.48
CA ALA A 36 4.92 -8.05 7.87
C ALA A 36 4.62 -7.77 6.39
N VAL A 37 4.64 -6.49 6.05
CA VAL A 37 4.56 -6.02 4.66
C VAL A 37 5.97 -5.66 4.22
N ARG A 38 6.47 -6.32 3.19
CA ARG A 38 7.77 -6.00 2.60
C ARG A 38 7.58 -4.84 1.64
N VAL A 39 8.09 -3.69 2.04
CA VAL A 39 8.17 -2.51 1.19
C VAL A 39 9.61 -2.05 1.25
N ASP A 40 10.16 -1.66 0.14
CA ASP A 40 11.49 -1.03 0.10
C ASP A 40 11.37 0.42 0.57
N LEU A 41 11.20 0.57 1.88
CA LEU A 41 11.03 1.88 2.52
C LEU A 41 12.27 2.76 2.38
N TYR A 42 13.44 2.14 2.18
CA TYR A 42 14.69 2.87 2.03
C TYR A 42 14.69 3.68 0.72
N ASN A 43 14.35 3.03 -0.40
CA ASN A 43 14.30 3.71 -1.69
C ASN A 43 13.10 4.65 -1.84
N ILE A 44 12.01 4.40 -1.10
CA ILE A 44 10.81 5.26 -1.13
C ILE A 44 10.95 6.48 -0.20
N SER A 45 11.82 6.43 0.81
CA SER A 45 11.91 7.47 1.85
C SER A 45 12.13 8.89 1.29
N TYR A 46 12.97 9.00 0.26
CA TYR A 46 13.21 10.27 -0.42
C TYR A 46 11.94 10.91 -0.99
N PHE A 47 11.10 10.09 -1.63
CA PHE A 47 9.82 10.56 -2.17
C PHE A 47 8.82 10.84 -1.06
N ALA A 48 8.84 10.06 0.00
CA ALA A 48 7.87 10.10 1.06
C ALA A 48 7.92 11.40 1.89
N GLU A 49 9.07 11.99 2.09
CA GLU A 49 9.21 13.28 2.78
C GLU A 49 8.59 14.45 2.00
N ARG A 50 8.54 14.33 0.66
CA ARG A 50 7.98 15.33 -0.25
C ARG A 50 6.54 15.04 -0.66
N ILE A 51 6.03 13.86 -0.31
CA ILE A 51 4.69 13.42 -0.72
C ILE A 51 3.63 14.09 0.15
N ASN A 52 2.55 14.52 -0.50
CA ASN A 52 1.34 14.97 0.16
C ASN A 52 0.80 13.86 1.08
N LYS A 53 0.32 14.22 2.26
CA LYS A 53 -0.27 13.32 3.26
C LYS A 53 -1.31 12.36 2.68
N LEU A 54 -2.04 12.79 1.64
CA LEU A 54 -3.02 11.96 0.96
C LEU A 54 -2.39 10.74 0.28
N TYR A 55 -1.23 10.89 -0.36
CA TYR A 55 -0.51 9.75 -0.97
C TYR A 55 0.09 8.82 0.10
N SER A 56 0.54 9.38 1.23
CA SER A 56 0.93 8.56 2.39
C SER A 56 -0.25 7.74 2.91
N GLY A 57 -1.45 8.33 2.96
CA GLY A 57 -2.68 7.62 3.29
C GLY A 57 -3.01 6.49 2.33
N LEU A 58 -2.89 6.73 1.01
CA LEU A 58 -3.11 5.71 -0.01
C LEU A 58 -2.09 4.56 0.09
N PHE A 59 -0.83 4.89 0.35
CA PHE A 59 0.21 3.89 0.57
C PHE A 59 -0.13 3.01 1.77
N LEU A 60 -0.50 3.62 2.91
CA LEU A 60 -0.88 2.88 4.11
C LEU A 60 -2.12 2.02 3.87
N LEU A 61 -3.17 2.57 3.26
CA LEU A 61 -4.35 1.80 2.89
C LEU A 61 -3.97 0.54 2.08
N SER A 62 -3.08 0.69 1.10
CA SER A 62 -2.62 -0.45 0.28
C SER A 62 -1.86 -1.48 1.10
N ALA A 63 -1.00 -1.04 2.03
CA ALA A 63 -0.26 -1.93 2.92
C ALA A 63 -1.17 -2.66 3.90
N GLU A 64 -2.19 -1.98 4.44
CA GLU A 64 -3.19 -2.55 5.33
C GLU A 64 -4.06 -3.60 4.62
N VAL A 65 -4.55 -3.28 3.42
CA VAL A 65 -5.31 -4.24 2.59
C VAL A 65 -4.47 -5.49 2.31
N TYR A 66 -3.19 -5.31 1.93
CA TYR A 66 -2.29 -6.44 1.70
C TYR A 66 -2.07 -7.26 2.98
N ALA A 67 -1.88 -6.60 4.13
CA ALA A 67 -1.70 -7.25 5.41
C ALA A 67 -2.93 -8.08 5.81
N ILE A 68 -4.13 -7.54 5.61
CA ILE A 68 -5.41 -8.23 5.86
C ILE A 68 -5.53 -9.45 4.97
N ASP A 69 -5.26 -9.31 3.67
CA ASP A 69 -5.34 -10.43 2.73
C ASP A 69 -4.40 -11.58 3.12
N ARG A 70 -3.23 -11.27 3.65
CA ARG A 70 -2.26 -12.24 4.16
C ARG A 70 -2.65 -12.87 5.49
N ALA A 71 -3.29 -12.10 6.38
CA ALA A 71 -3.67 -12.54 7.73
C ALA A 71 -4.93 -13.40 7.73
N ILE A 72 -5.92 -13.07 6.90
CA ILE A 72 -7.23 -13.70 6.88
C ILE A 72 -7.30 -14.76 5.79
N SER A 73 -7.43 -16.01 6.22
CA SER A 73 -7.42 -17.15 5.30
C SER A 73 -8.74 -17.33 4.56
N ARG A 74 -8.72 -17.23 3.23
CA ARG A 74 -9.91 -17.52 2.41
C ARG A 74 -10.47 -18.91 2.69
N LYS A 75 -9.63 -19.91 2.88
CA LYS A 75 -10.04 -21.29 3.13
C LYS A 75 -10.83 -21.45 4.44
N LYS A 76 -10.54 -20.65 5.46
CA LYS A 76 -11.15 -20.75 6.78
C LYS A 76 -12.27 -19.74 7.00
N ASP A 77 -12.11 -18.55 6.46
CA ASP A 77 -12.86 -17.36 6.85
C ASP A 77 -13.79 -16.86 5.73
N SER A 78 -13.92 -17.61 4.63
CA SER A 78 -14.85 -17.29 3.55
C SER A 78 -16.25 -17.91 3.79
N ILE A 79 -17.27 -17.29 3.21
CA ILE A 79 -18.67 -17.78 3.28
C ILE A 79 -18.97 -18.92 2.32
N ASN A 80 -18.23 -19.06 1.23
CA ASN A 80 -18.45 -20.04 0.15
C ASN A 80 -17.17 -20.72 -0.32
N GLY A 81 -16.11 -20.71 0.48
CA GLY A 81 -14.78 -21.23 0.11
C GLY A 81 -13.92 -20.22 -0.66
N TRP A 82 -14.45 -19.05 -1.03
CA TRP A 82 -13.76 -18.04 -1.81
C TRP A 82 -13.93 -16.61 -1.24
N THR A 83 -15.17 -16.14 -1.11
CA THR A 83 -15.52 -14.77 -0.77
C THR A 83 -15.54 -14.54 0.74
N ARG A 84 -14.84 -13.53 1.22
CA ARG A 84 -14.88 -13.06 2.63
C ARG A 84 -15.80 -11.86 2.75
N GLU A 85 -16.37 -11.67 3.93
CA GLU A 85 -17.09 -10.46 4.31
C GLU A 85 -16.30 -9.72 5.37
N LEU A 86 -15.71 -8.59 5.00
CA LEU A 86 -14.75 -7.84 5.78
C LEU A 86 -15.31 -6.45 6.14
N ASP A 87 -15.42 -6.17 7.43
CA ASP A 87 -15.75 -4.86 7.98
C ASP A 87 -14.49 -4.31 8.65
N VAL A 88 -13.86 -3.31 8.02
CA VAL A 88 -12.51 -2.91 8.35
C VAL A 88 -12.45 -1.44 8.74
N GLU A 89 -11.91 -1.17 9.92
CA GLU A 89 -11.50 0.16 10.34
C GLU A 89 -9.99 0.34 10.06
N PHE A 90 -9.71 1.09 9.00
CA PHE A 90 -8.35 1.44 8.56
C PHE A 90 -7.81 2.61 9.37
N LYS A 91 -6.49 2.66 9.60
CA LYS A 91 -5.84 3.70 10.37
C LYS A 91 -4.84 4.46 9.50
N ILE A 92 -5.28 5.55 8.89
CA ILE A 92 -4.52 6.24 7.83
C ILE A 92 -4.54 7.77 8.00
N PRO A 93 -3.53 8.50 7.50
CA PRO A 93 -3.59 9.96 7.40
C PRO A 93 -4.70 10.42 6.46
N CYS A 94 -5.24 11.60 6.73
CA CYS A 94 -6.33 12.18 5.93
C CYS A 94 -7.60 11.33 5.91
N ALA A 95 -7.92 10.65 7.00
CA ALA A 95 -9.05 9.71 7.11
C ALA A 95 -10.38 10.30 6.62
N ALA A 96 -10.64 11.59 6.86
CA ALA A 96 -11.87 12.25 6.43
C ALA A 96 -12.04 12.25 4.89
N GLN A 97 -10.96 12.44 4.13
CA GLN A 97 -11.00 12.37 2.67
C GLN A 97 -11.31 10.95 2.19
N PHE A 98 -10.66 9.95 2.77
CA PHE A 98 -10.93 8.55 2.45
C PHE A 98 -12.35 8.13 2.87
N GLN A 99 -12.84 8.62 4.00
CA GLN A 99 -14.21 8.36 4.44
C GLN A 99 -15.25 8.90 3.44
N SER A 100 -14.99 10.05 2.82
CA SER A 100 -15.86 10.59 1.76
C SER A 100 -15.90 9.72 0.51
N LEU A 101 -14.88 8.90 0.30
CA LEU A 101 -14.73 7.97 -0.84
C LEU A 101 -15.02 6.51 -0.45
N SER A 102 -15.52 6.24 0.75
CA SER A 102 -15.68 4.88 1.28
C SER A 102 -16.46 3.94 0.34
N SER A 103 -17.53 4.42 -0.28
CA SER A 103 -18.30 3.63 -1.26
C SER A 103 -17.48 3.24 -2.50
N ASN A 104 -16.67 4.17 -3.01
CA ASN A 104 -15.81 3.91 -4.17
C ASN A 104 -14.70 2.92 -3.80
N ILE A 105 -14.10 3.07 -2.61
CA ILE A 105 -13.08 2.17 -2.09
C ILE A 105 -13.64 0.77 -1.87
N ASN A 106 -14.83 0.64 -1.29
CA ASN A 106 -15.52 -0.63 -1.12
C ASN A 106 -15.71 -1.35 -2.47
N ASN A 107 -16.21 -0.63 -3.47
CA ASN A 107 -16.42 -1.18 -4.81
C ASN A 107 -15.09 -1.59 -5.46
N LEU A 108 -14.06 -0.75 -5.35
CA LEU A 108 -12.73 -1.03 -5.89
C LEU A 108 -12.11 -2.28 -5.25
N LEU A 109 -12.11 -2.36 -3.92
CA LEU A 109 -11.54 -3.50 -3.21
C LEU A 109 -12.34 -4.77 -3.47
N SER A 110 -13.67 -4.68 -3.54
CA SER A 110 -14.51 -5.82 -3.88
C SER A 110 -14.24 -6.33 -5.29
N PHE A 111 -14.06 -5.44 -6.25
CA PHE A 111 -13.69 -5.80 -7.62
C PHE A 111 -12.30 -6.48 -7.69
N LEU A 112 -11.30 -5.91 -7.01
CA LEU A 112 -9.92 -6.42 -7.05
C LEU A 112 -9.75 -7.76 -6.32
N THR A 113 -10.50 -7.99 -5.24
CA THR A 113 -10.27 -9.15 -4.37
C THR A 113 -11.33 -10.23 -4.47
N GLY A 114 -12.52 -9.92 -4.98
CA GLY A 114 -13.68 -10.81 -4.95
C GLY A 114 -14.29 -10.95 -3.54
N ASP A 115 -13.95 -10.09 -2.60
CA ASP A 115 -14.51 -10.06 -1.25
C ASP A 115 -15.54 -8.94 -1.12
N TYR A 116 -16.40 -8.99 -0.09
CA TYR A 116 -17.25 -7.87 0.30
C TYR A 116 -16.55 -7.03 1.34
N TRP A 117 -16.36 -5.74 1.04
CA TRP A 117 -15.70 -4.78 1.91
C TRP A 117 -16.66 -3.70 2.43
N SER A 118 -16.55 -3.43 3.72
CA SER A 118 -17.13 -2.26 4.40
C SER A 118 -15.97 -1.53 5.09
N CYS A 119 -15.59 -0.37 4.55
CA CYS A 119 -14.43 0.37 5.01
C CYS A 119 -14.84 1.61 5.81
N SER A 120 -14.23 1.78 6.97
CA SER A 120 -14.21 3.00 7.76
C SER A 120 -12.79 3.42 8.05
N PHE A 121 -12.56 4.69 8.38
CA PHE A 121 -11.23 5.27 8.47
C PHE A 121 -11.05 6.06 9.77
N GLU A 122 -9.99 5.75 10.51
CA GLU A 122 -9.52 6.47 11.69
C GLU A 122 -8.27 7.26 11.34
N GLU A 123 -8.18 8.51 11.84
CA GLU A 123 -7.01 9.35 11.59
C GLU A 123 -5.76 8.77 12.26
N SER A 124 -4.68 8.70 11.51
CA SER A 124 -3.36 8.30 11.96
C SER A 124 -2.33 9.42 11.72
N PRO A 125 -1.32 9.57 12.56
CA PRO A 125 -0.18 10.38 12.21
C PRO A 125 0.48 9.85 10.94
N VAL A 126 1.11 10.75 10.19
CA VAL A 126 1.93 10.35 9.03
C VAL A 126 3.06 9.45 9.52
N ILE A 127 3.36 8.39 8.78
CA ILE A 127 4.50 7.53 9.08
C ILE A 127 5.78 8.36 9.01
N GLU A 128 6.64 8.23 10.02
CA GLU A 128 8.01 8.70 9.93
C GLU A 128 8.78 7.78 8.98
N TRP A 129 9.15 8.31 7.83
CA TRP A 129 9.96 7.60 6.86
C TRP A 129 11.41 7.56 7.30
N CYS A 130 12.10 6.49 6.94
CA CYS A 130 13.53 6.38 7.23
C CYS A 130 14.29 7.42 6.44
N HIS A 131 15.10 8.23 7.10
CA HIS A 131 15.96 9.18 6.42
C HIS A 131 17.02 8.45 5.58
N GLN A 132 17.19 8.84 4.33
CA GLN A 132 18.26 8.38 3.46
C GLN A 132 19.29 9.51 3.32
N GLU A 133 20.54 9.22 3.66
CA GLU A 133 21.63 10.22 3.54
C GLU A 133 22.11 10.38 2.09
N ASP A 134 22.00 9.32 1.27
CA ASP A 134 22.39 9.36 -0.12
C ASP A 134 21.24 9.82 -1.01
N VAL A 135 21.33 11.02 -1.48
CA VAL A 135 20.33 11.62 -2.37
C VAL A 135 20.57 11.12 -3.78
N VAL A 136 19.73 10.22 -4.26
CA VAL A 136 19.60 10.01 -5.70
C VAL A 136 18.86 11.21 -6.26
N ASP A 137 19.43 11.89 -7.23
CA ASP A 137 18.79 13.02 -7.90
C ASP A 137 17.63 12.56 -8.76
N TYR A 138 16.44 12.75 -8.23
CA TYR A 138 15.17 12.44 -8.91
C TYR A 138 14.53 13.70 -9.53
N ASP A 139 15.19 14.84 -9.44
CA ASP A 139 14.75 16.05 -10.10
C ASP A 139 14.76 15.82 -11.60
N GLU A 140 13.87 15.88 -12.39
CA GLU A 140 13.75 15.54 -13.83
C GLU A 140 13.11 14.18 -14.14
N VAL A 141 12.63 13.41 -13.14
CA VAL A 141 11.81 12.24 -13.45
C VAL A 141 10.45 12.70 -13.94
N ALA A 142 10.22 12.53 -15.22
CA ALA A 142 8.99 12.98 -15.88
C ALA A 142 7.90 11.90 -15.91
N GLN A 143 8.29 10.62 -15.81
CA GLN A 143 7.36 9.49 -15.87
C GLN A 143 7.81 8.33 -14.99
N VAL A 144 6.83 7.63 -14.42
CA VAL A 144 7.03 6.36 -13.71
C VAL A 144 6.29 5.27 -14.46
N ASN A 145 7.00 4.25 -14.92
CA ASN A 145 6.42 3.08 -15.58
C ASN A 145 6.50 1.85 -14.67
N LEU A 146 5.40 1.13 -14.56
CA LEU A 146 5.43 -0.20 -13.97
C LEU A 146 6.13 -1.17 -14.92
N PHE A 147 7.23 -1.77 -14.45
CA PHE A 147 8.06 -2.66 -15.24
C PHE A 147 7.97 -4.09 -14.71
N SER A 148 7.18 -4.91 -15.40
CA SER A 148 6.99 -6.33 -15.05
C SER A 148 8.05 -7.27 -15.63
N GLY A 149 8.98 -6.73 -16.45
CA GLY A 149 9.92 -7.52 -17.24
C GLY A 149 9.30 -8.11 -18.53
N GLY A 150 8.02 -7.84 -18.79
CA GLY A 150 7.34 -8.23 -20.03
C GLY A 150 7.60 -7.25 -21.19
N MET A 151 7.32 -7.73 -22.42
CA MET A 151 7.56 -6.95 -23.65
C MET A 151 6.75 -5.64 -23.66
N ASP A 152 5.50 -5.66 -23.23
CA ASP A 152 4.62 -4.48 -23.26
C ASP A 152 5.15 -3.36 -22.36
N SER A 153 5.65 -3.69 -21.16
CA SER A 153 6.22 -2.71 -20.24
C SER A 153 7.55 -2.15 -20.76
N LEU A 154 8.33 -2.94 -21.48
CA LEU A 154 9.57 -2.50 -22.13
C LEU A 154 9.26 -1.57 -23.32
N ILE A 155 8.34 -1.95 -24.20
CA ILE A 155 7.93 -1.13 -25.34
C ILE A 155 7.39 0.23 -24.85
N GLY A 156 6.50 0.23 -23.84
CA GLY A 156 5.97 1.48 -23.30
C GLY A 156 7.03 2.42 -22.72
N ALA A 157 8.12 1.88 -22.15
CA ALA A 157 9.24 2.70 -21.70
C ALA A 157 10.07 3.25 -22.88
N ILE A 158 10.32 2.42 -23.91
CA ILE A 158 11.07 2.83 -25.10
C ILE A 158 10.29 3.90 -25.88
N ASP A 159 9.01 3.67 -26.14
CA ASP A 159 8.15 4.62 -26.88
C ASP A 159 8.13 6.00 -26.21
N TYR A 160 8.08 6.00 -24.86
CA TYR A 160 8.16 7.24 -24.11
C TYR A 160 9.50 7.95 -24.28
N MET A 161 10.62 7.21 -24.18
CA MET A 161 11.97 7.79 -24.34
C MET A 161 12.22 8.28 -25.78
N GLU A 162 11.68 7.60 -26.79
CA GLU A 162 11.78 8.05 -28.18
C GLU A 162 10.94 9.30 -28.47
N ALA A 163 9.80 9.44 -27.79
CA ALA A 163 8.89 10.58 -27.98
C ALA A 163 9.34 11.85 -27.23
N ASN A 164 10.30 11.75 -26.32
CA ASN A 164 10.76 12.84 -25.47
C ASN A 164 12.26 13.02 -25.61
N ASP A 165 12.76 14.23 -25.33
CA ASP A 165 14.16 14.56 -25.47
C ASP A 165 15.04 13.90 -24.37
N GLU A 166 16.37 13.98 -24.54
CA GLU A 166 17.36 13.32 -23.68
C GLU A 166 17.37 13.78 -22.21
N HIS A 167 16.61 14.83 -21.88
CA HIS A 167 16.52 15.38 -20.51
C HIS A 167 15.40 14.74 -19.67
N HIS A 168 14.51 13.95 -20.28
CA HIS A 168 13.40 13.33 -19.57
C HIS A 168 13.78 11.95 -19.01
N LYS A 169 13.91 11.86 -17.69
CA LYS A 169 14.20 10.59 -17.00
C LYS A 169 12.90 9.78 -16.79
N VAL A 170 12.99 8.47 -17.01
CA VAL A 170 11.93 7.50 -16.72
C VAL A 170 12.34 6.68 -15.50
N PHE A 171 11.45 6.61 -14.51
CA PHE A 171 11.63 5.73 -13.38
C PHE A 171 10.90 4.40 -13.63
N LEU A 172 11.62 3.28 -13.57
CA LEU A 172 11.05 1.96 -13.73
C LEU A 172 10.78 1.34 -12.35
N ALA A 173 9.51 1.15 -12.02
CA ALA A 173 9.11 0.48 -10.78
C ALA A 173 8.79 -0.99 -11.07
N SER A 174 9.50 -1.92 -10.41
CA SER A 174 9.30 -3.36 -10.56
C SER A 174 9.05 -4.04 -9.22
N HIS A 175 8.40 -5.19 -9.26
CA HIS A 175 8.15 -6.07 -8.12
C HIS A 175 8.83 -7.41 -8.36
N TYR A 176 9.62 -7.89 -7.37
CA TYR A 176 10.28 -9.20 -7.35
C TYR A 176 9.65 -10.11 -6.31
#